data_676b22d97b963d498fa8e4cfc275a16a
#
_entry.id   676b22d97b963d498fa8e4cfc275a16a
#
_cell.length_a   1.000
_cell.length_b   1.000
_cell.length_c   1.000
_cell.angle_alpha   90.00
_cell.angle_beta   90.00
_cell.angle_gamma   90.00
#
_symmetry.space_group_name_H-M   'P 1'
#
loop_
_entity.id
_entity.type
_entity.pdbx_description
1 polymer ?
#
loop_
_entity_poly.entity_id
_entity_poly.type
_entity_poly.pdbx_seq_one_letter_code
_entity_poly.pdbx_strand_id
1 'polypeptide(L)'
;MGRKICLVGQATKTAWYAESLPSDVEMWGQNESYTVQKRGTRWFQIHPRAWRKAEVLELGEFEADFYGRRPDHVEILSKLEIPVYMKEVDERIPASVKYPFDEITAMLGEIPPETPDEPRLYLTSTSAYMLALALYEHLNGDTVDEMHMAGIEMAVGTEYSLQKPCVEYWLGRLAGSGVTIVRAPMTELLRAPLYAIDHEMPFVDKNFTAENAM
;
A
#
# COMPACT_ATOMS: atom_id res chain seq x y z
N MET A 1 -1.49 5.44 -25.10
CA MET A 1 -2.30 5.54 -23.90
C MET A 1 -1.57 4.70 -22.86
N GLY A 2 -1.23 5.30 -21.74
CA GLY A 2 -0.58 4.58 -20.65
C GLY A 2 -1.59 3.72 -19.87
N ARG A 3 -1.08 2.99 -18.90
CA ARG A 3 -1.84 2.08 -18.03
C ARG A 3 -2.67 2.87 -17.02
N LYS A 4 -3.80 2.31 -16.64
CA LYS A 4 -4.60 2.76 -15.51
C LYS A 4 -4.55 1.67 -14.44
N ILE A 5 -4.17 2.02 -13.25
CA ILE A 5 -3.96 1.07 -12.15
C ILE A 5 -4.85 1.46 -10.97
N CYS A 6 -5.51 0.48 -10.36
CA CYS A 6 -6.22 0.66 -9.09
C CYS A 6 -5.58 -0.20 -8.01
N LEU A 7 -5.06 0.43 -6.97
CA LEU A 7 -4.66 -0.26 -5.76
C LEU A 7 -5.88 -0.53 -4.88
N VAL A 8 -6.03 -1.79 -4.45
CA VAL A 8 -7.17 -2.22 -3.65
C VAL A 8 -6.72 -2.69 -2.26
N GLY A 9 -7.15 -1.95 -1.24
CA GLY A 9 -7.00 -2.34 0.17
C GLY A 9 -8.25 -3.00 0.72
N GLN A 10 -8.28 -3.21 2.04
CA GLN A 10 -9.33 -3.97 2.73
C GLN A 10 -10.46 -3.13 3.33
N ALA A 11 -10.38 -1.80 3.27
CA ALA A 11 -11.38 -0.94 3.87
C ALA A 11 -12.70 -1.01 3.08
N THR A 12 -13.67 -1.73 3.63
CA THR A 12 -14.97 -2.02 2.98
C THR A 12 -15.75 -0.78 2.60
N LYS A 13 -15.58 0.32 3.35
CA LYS A 13 -16.25 1.61 3.10
C LYS A 13 -15.95 2.18 1.72
N THR A 14 -14.74 1.96 1.18
CA THR A 14 -14.28 2.53 -0.09
C THR A 14 -13.83 1.49 -1.11
N ALA A 15 -13.69 0.20 -0.74
CA ALA A 15 -13.27 -0.87 -1.65
C ALA A 15 -14.24 -1.07 -2.83
N TRP A 16 -15.54 -0.84 -2.64
CA TRP A 16 -16.55 -0.92 -3.71
C TRP A 16 -16.23 -0.07 -4.93
N TYR A 17 -15.47 1.00 -4.75
CA TYR A 17 -15.05 1.88 -5.84
C TYR A 17 -14.29 1.11 -6.94
N ALA A 18 -13.46 0.13 -6.57
CA ALA A 18 -12.73 -0.70 -7.51
C ALA A 18 -13.67 -1.44 -8.49
N GLU A 19 -14.82 -1.91 -8.00
CA GLU A 19 -15.81 -2.63 -8.80
C GLU A 19 -16.54 -1.72 -9.82
N SER A 20 -16.53 -0.40 -9.59
CA SER A 20 -17.14 0.59 -10.49
C SER A 20 -16.22 0.98 -11.65
N LEU A 21 -14.95 0.60 -11.61
CA LEU A 21 -13.97 0.97 -12.63
C LEU A 21 -14.08 0.07 -13.87
N PRO A 22 -13.79 0.62 -15.06
CA PRO A 22 -13.77 -0.14 -16.32
C PRO A 22 -12.85 -1.36 -16.28
N SER A 23 -13.11 -2.33 -17.16
CA SER A 23 -12.35 -3.60 -17.20
C SER A 23 -10.91 -3.45 -17.68
N ASP A 24 -10.56 -2.37 -18.36
CA ASP A 24 -9.21 -2.03 -18.80
C ASP A 24 -8.32 -1.45 -17.68
N VAL A 25 -8.89 -1.13 -16.53
CA VAL A 25 -8.12 -0.72 -15.34
C VAL A 25 -7.50 -1.95 -14.69
N GLU A 26 -6.19 -1.97 -14.54
CA GLU A 26 -5.49 -3.01 -13.78
C GLU A 26 -5.87 -2.95 -12.30
N MET A 27 -6.11 -4.11 -11.70
CA MET A 27 -6.44 -4.22 -10.29
C MET A 27 -5.30 -4.86 -9.52
N TRP A 28 -4.64 -4.09 -8.69
CA TRP A 28 -3.54 -4.55 -7.86
C TRP A 28 -4.06 -4.80 -6.44
N GLY A 29 -4.17 -6.08 -6.08
CA GLY A 29 -4.59 -6.51 -4.75
C GLY A 29 -3.42 -6.61 -3.78
N GLN A 30 -3.72 -6.53 -2.47
CA GLN A 30 -2.72 -6.69 -1.43
C GLN A 30 -3.25 -7.51 -0.26
N ASN A 31 -2.38 -8.31 0.35
CA ASN A 31 -2.71 -9.09 1.55
C ASN A 31 -4.03 -9.87 1.35
N GLU A 32 -5.02 -9.65 2.21
CA GLU A 32 -6.33 -10.32 2.18
C GLU A 32 -7.42 -9.50 1.46
N SER A 33 -7.06 -8.57 0.56
CA SER A 33 -8.06 -7.75 -0.18
C SER A 33 -8.98 -8.60 -1.08
N TYR A 34 -8.67 -9.87 -1.33
CA TYR A 34 -9.59 -10.81 -1.99
C TYR A 34 -10.93 -10.97 -1.26
N THR A 35 -11.03 -10.56 0.00
CA THR A 35 -12.30 -10.54 0.75
C THR A 35 -13.25 -9.45 0.27
N VAL A 36 -12.75 -8.43 -0.41
CA VAL A 36 -13.51 -7.27 -0.89
C VAL A 36 -13.35 -7.01 -2.40
N GLN A 37 -12.42 -7.71 -3.06
CA GLN A 37 -12.04 -7.51 -4.46
C GLN A 37 -12.36 -8.77 -5.27
N LYS A 38 -13.04 -8.61 -6.43
CA LYS A 38 -13.45 -9.73 -7.29
C LYS A 38 -12.48 -10.06 -8.41
N ARG A 39 -11.68 -9.11 -8.86
CA ARG A 39 -10.72 -9.29 -9.95
C ARG A 39 -9.35 -8.75 -9.56
N GLY A 40 -8.29 -9.38 -10.03
CA GLY A 40 -6.91 -8.94 -9.83
C GLY A 40 -6.10 -9.12 -11.11
N THR A 41 -5.13 -8.26 -11.32
CA THR A 41 -4.12 -8.37 -12.38
C THR A 41 -2.73 -8.58 -11.80
N ARG A 42 -2.50 -8.13 -10.58
CA ARG A 42 -1.31 -8.37 -9.76
C ARG A 42 -1.70 -8.47 -8.30
N TRP A 43 -0.91 -9.20 -7.52
CA TRP A 43 -1.10 -9.32 -6.08
C TRP A 43 0.18 -9.01 -5.33
N PHE A 44 0.06 -8.49 -4.10
CA PHE A 44 1.21 -8.12 -3.27
C PHE A 44 1.08 -8.71 -1.87
N GLN A 45 2.05 -9.53 -1.51
CA GLN A 45 2.19 -10.11 -0.18
C GLN A 45 3.61 -9.86 0.34
N ILE A 46 3.84 -8.66 0.85
CA ILE A 46 5.17 -8.20 1.26
C ILE A 46 5.51 -8.61 2.70
N HIS A 47 4.52 -8.91 3.54
CA HIS A 47 4.77 -9.31 4.91
C HIS A 47 5.66 -10.55 4.96
N PRO A 48 6.65 -10.59 5.88
CA PRO A 48 7.48 -11.77 6.04
C PRO A 48 6.63 -12.94 6.56
N ARG A 49 7.03 -14.15 6.19
CA ARG A 49 6.56 -15.39 6.78
C ARG A 49 6.73 -15.29 8.30
N ALA A 50 5.73 -15.62 9.09
CA ALA A 50 5.72 -15.49 10.54
C ALA A 50 5.70 -14.06 11.12
N TRP A 51 5.25 -13.08 10.37
CA TRP A 51 5.14 -11.68 10.83
C TRP A 51 4.35 -11.53 12.15
N ARG A 52 3.43 -12.45 12.48
CA ARG A 52 2.62 -12.42 13.70
C ARG A 52 2.90 -13.53 14.70
N LYS A 53 4.07 -14.14 14.67
CA LYS A 53 4.39 -15.21 15.62
C LYS A 53 4.16 -14.82 17.10
N ALA A 54 4.37 -13.57 17.46
CA ALA A 54 4.17 -13.08 18.83
C ALA A 54 2.69 -12.86 19.20
N GLU A 55 1.84 -12.44 18.26
CA GLU A 55 0.39 -12.24 18.51
C GLU A 55 -0.41 -13.53 18.45
N VAL A 56 0.08 -14.51 17.68
CA VAL A 56 -0.54 -15.82 17.51
C VAL A 56 -0.25 -16.75 18.69
N LEU A 57 0.80 -16.51 19.47
CA LEU A 57 1.16 -17.30 20.64
C LEU A 57 0.09 -17.29 21.76
N GLU A 58 -0.82 -16.31 21.78
CA GLU A 58 -1.98 -16.32 22.68
C GLU A 58 -3.10 -17.27 22.22
N LEU A 59 -3.07 -17.74 20.97
CA LEU A 59 -4.10 -18.59 20.36
C LEU A 59 -3.71 -20.08 20.24
N GLY A 60 -2.57 -20.51 20.84
CA GLY A 60 -2.05 -21.86 20.74
C GLY A 60 -1.15 -22.09 19.53
N GLU A 61 -0.43 -23.19 19.52
CA GLU A 61 0.59 -23.55 18.54
C GLU A 61 0.08 -23.48 17.08
N PHE A 62 0.21 -22.32 16.44
CA PHE A 62 0.17 -22.21 14.99
C PHE A 62 1.58 -22.32 14.44
N GLU A 63 1.80 -23.27 13.55
CA GLU A 63 3.07 -23.41 12.85
C GLU A 63 3.45 -22.11 12.12
N ALA A 64 4.74 -21.82 12.06
CA ALA A 64 5.33 -20.56 11.59
C ALA A 64 5.19 -20.29 10.06
N ASP A 65 4.19 -20.87 9.41
CA ASP A 65 3.97 -20.84 7.96
C ASP A 65 2.92 -19.84 7.47
N PHE A 66 2.68 -18.83 8.25
CA PHE A 66 1.51 -17.99 8.10
C PHE A 66 1.87 -16.61 7.54
N TYR A 67 1.28 -16.23 6.42
CA TYR A 67 1.23 -14.86 5.93
C TYR A 67 -0.16 -14.29 6.25
N GLY A 68 -0.27 -13.17 6.95
CA GLY A 68 -1.55 -12.51 7.19
C GLY A 68 -2.36 -13.06 8.38
N ARG A 69 -3.68 -12.88 8.36
CA ARG A 69 -4.60 -13.17 9.48
C ARG A 69 -5.39 -14.46 9.31
N ARG A 70 -5.47 -14.98 8.08
CA ARG A 70 -6.31 -16.12 7.72
C ARG A 70 -5.47 -17.39 7.55
N PRO A 71 -5.89 -18.52 8.14
CA PRO A 71 -5.17 -19.78 8.00
C PRO A 71 -5.13 -20.31 6.56
N ASP A 72 -6.14 -19.97 5.75
CA ASP A 72 -6.28 -20.37 4.35
C ASP A 72 -5.59 -19.40 3.36
N HIS A 73 -4.87 -18.39 3.85
CA HIS A 73 -4.31 -17.34 3.01
C HIS A 73 -3.33 -17.85 1.97
N VAL A 74 -2.40 -18.74 2.36
CA VAL A 74 -1.45 -19.36 1.42
C VAL A 74 -2.18 -20.19 0.36
N GLU A 75 -3.20 -20.94 0.76
CA GLU A 75 -4.02 -21.73 -0.17
C GLU A 75 -4.75 -20.84 -1.18
N ILE A 76 -5.26 -19.69 -0.74
CA ILE A 76 -5.91 -18.72 -1.63
C ILE A 76 -4.89 -18.13 -2.61
N LEU A 77 -3.72 -17.69 -2.12
CA LEU A 77 -2.67 -17.14 -2.97
C LEU A 77 -2.13 -18.17 -3.97
N SER A 78 -2.04 -19.46 -3.57
CA SER A 78 -1.55 -20.53 -4.45
C SER A 78 -2.44 -20.80 -5.66
N LYS A 79 -3.70 -20.38 -5.61
CA LYS A 79 -4.68 -20.53 -6.70
C LYS A 79 -4.71 -19.32 -7.65
N LEU A 80 -3.96 -18.28 -7.35
CA LEU A 80 -3.88 -17.12 -8.24
C LEU A 80 -3.03 -17.43 -9.47
N GLU A 81 -3.57 -17.14 -10.65
CA GLU A 81 -2.86 -17.24 -11.94
C GLU A 81 -2.23 -15.93 -12.38
N ILE A 82 -2.19 -14.95 -11.50
CA ILE A 82 -1.60 -13.63 -11.71
C ILE A 82 -0.32 -13.46 -10.87
N PRO A 83 0.63 -12.59 -11.24
CA PRO A 83 1.86 -12.39 -10.48
C PRO A 83 1.56 -11.98 -9.02
N VAL A 84 2.16 -12.72 -8.08
CA VAL A 84 2.09 -12.45 -6.62
C VAL A 84 3.45 -11.93 -6.19
N TYR A 85 3.59 -10.62 -6.08
CA TYR A 85 4.82 -9.97 -5.64
C TYR A 85 5.05 -10.20 -4.15
N MET A 86 6.20 -10.78 -3.83
CA MET A 86 6.60 -11.14 -2.47
C MET A 86 8.03 -10.67 -2.21
N LYS A 87 8.41 -10.55 -0.94
CA LYS A 87 9.79 -10.25 -0.56
C LYS A 87 10.76 -11.34 -1.06
N GLU A 88 10.37 -12.60 -0.87
CA GLU A 88 11.05 -13.78 -1.42
C GLU A 88 10.01 -14.70 -2.06
N VAL A 89 10.41 -15.44 -3.08
CA VAL A 89 9.55 -16.45 -3.74
C VAL A 89 9.18 -17.54 -2.74
N ASP A 90 7.92 -17.98 -2.76
CA ASP A 90 7.42 -19.10 -1.96
C ASP A 90 6.95 -20.24 -2.88
N GLU A 91 7.56 -21.41 -2.79
CA GLU A 91 7.26 -22.57 -3.64
C GLU A 91 5.79 -23.03 -3.55
N ARG A 92 5.12 -22.73 -2.44
CA ARG A 92 3.69 -23.03 -2.24
C ARG A 92 2.76 -22.11 -3.03
N ILE A 93 3.29 -21.00 -3.56
CA ILE A 93 2.56 -20.01 -4.35
C ILE A 93 3.20 -19.97 -5.75
N PRO A 94 2.74 -20.81 -6.70
CA PRO A 94 3.40 -20.96 -8.00
C PRO A 94 3.54 -19.66 -8.81
N ALA A 95 2.63 -18.72 -8.61
CA ALA A 95 2.66 -17.42 -9.28
C ALA A 95 3.50 -16.37 -8.52
N SER A 96 4.24 -16.77 -7.45
CA SER A 96 5.06 -15.83 -6.69
C SER A 96 6.23 -15.31 -7.51
N VAL A 97 6.47 -14.01 -7.42
CA VAL A 97 7.61 -13.31 -8.02
C VAL A 97 8.29 -12.47 -6.95
N LYS A 98 9.61 -12.42 -7.02
CA LYS A 98 10.36 -11.56 -6.10
C LYS A 98 10.11 -10.09 -6.44
N TYR A 99 9.80 -9.30 -5.42
CA TYR A 99 9.68 -7.84 -5.57
C TYR A 99 11.07 -7.26 -5.93
N PRO A 100 11.19 -6.41 -6.95
CA PRO A 100 12.47 -5.88 -7.44
C PRO A 100 12.98 -4.75 -6.52
N PHE A 101 13.29 -5.09 -5.27
CA PHE A 101 13.64 -4.12 -4.23
C PHE A 101 14.94 -3.38 -4.53
N ASP A 102 15.95 -4.10 -5.01
CA ASP A 102 17.28 -3.54 -5.25
C ASP A 102 17.27 -2.56 -6.43
N GLU A 103 16.57 -2.92 -7.51
CA GLU A 103 16.40 -2.09 -8.70
C GLU A 103 15.59 -0.82 -8.39
N ILE A 104 14.53 -0.95 -7.61
CA ILE A 104 13.73 0.19 -7.18
C ILE A 104 14.55 1.08 -6.24
N THR A 105 15.31 0.50 -5.32
CA THR A 105 16.18 1.26 -4.41
C THR A 105 17.27 2.02 -5.18
N ALA A 106 17.88 1.39 -6.15
CA ALA A 106 18.90 2.03 -6.96
C ALA A 106 18.36 3.24 -7.76
N MET A 107 17.10 3.19 -8.19
CA MET A 107 16.50 4.25 -9.01
C MET A 107 15.78 5.33 -8.17
N LEU A 108 15.07 4.92 -7.13
CA LEU A 108 14.13 5.77 -6.38
C LEU A 108 14.55 6.05 -4.94
N GLY A 109 15.58 5.35 -4.45
CA GLY A 109 16.07 5.49 -3.09
C GLY A 109 16.64 6.89 -2.83
N GLU A 110 16.37 7.41 -1.64
CA GLU A 110 16.98 8.64 -1.16
C GLU A 110 18.18 8.30 -0.29
N ILE A 111 19.20 9.16 -0.34
CA ILE A 111 20.41 9.01 0.48
C ILE A 111 20.20 9.82 1.76
N PRO A 112 19.93 9.18 2.90
CA PRO A 112 19.77 9.90 4.15
C PRO A 112 21.12 10.48 4.60
N PRO A 113 21.14 11.67 5.22
CA PRO A 113 22.37 12.32 5.67
C PRO A 113 23.21 11.48 6.64
N GLU A 114 22.55 10.69 7.47
CA GLU A 114 23.16 9.81 8.46
C GLU A 114 23.82 8.55 7.85
N THR A 115 23.44 8.17 6.61
CA THR A 115 24.01 7.02 5.88
C THR A 115 24.22 7.38 4.41
N PRO A 116 25.23 8.24 4.09
CA PRO A 116 25.36 8.85 2.76
C PRO A 116 25.65 7.85 1.63
N ASP A 117 26.11 6.65 1.94
CA ASP A 117 26.46 5.63 0.95
C ASP A 117 25.37 4.55 0.79
N GLU A 118 24.25 4.67 1.53
CA GLU A 118 23.18 3.68 1.55
C GLU A 118 21.83 4.29 1.13
N PRO A 119 21.46 4.24 -0.16
CA PRO A 119 20.13 4.70 -0.57
C PRO A 119 19.05 3.86 0.09
N ARG A 120 18.01 4.52 0.58
CA ARG A 120 16.87 3.89 1.27
C ARG A 120 15.55 4.27 0.64
N LEU A 121 14.59 3.35 0.72
CA LEU A 121 13.21 3.59 0.35
C LEU A 121 12.37 3.85 1.60
N TYR A 122 11.49 4.84 1.53
CA TYR A 122 10.49 5.08 2.56
C TYR A 122 9.27 4.18 2.31
N LEU A 123 9.26 2.97 2.88
CA LEU A 123 8.23 1.94 2.67
C LEU A 123 7.72 1.40 4.01
N THR A 124 6.57 1.87 4.45
CA THR A 124 5.97 1.50 5.74
C THR A 124 4.70 0.65 5.62
N SER A 125 4.27 0.33 4.40
CA SER A 125 3.07 -0.47 4.14
C SER A 125 3.15 -1.15 2.78
N THR A 126 2.39 -2.24 2.58
CA THR A 126 2.28 -2.91 1.28
C THR A 126 1.84 -1.95 0.18
N SER A 127 0.93 -1.02 0.48
CA SER A 127 0.50 0.01 -0.49
C SER A 127 1.67 0.90 -0.95
N ALA A 128 2.62 1.22 -0.07
CA ALA A 128 3.81 1.98 -0.45
C ALA A 128 4.72 1.20 -1.42
N TYR A 129 4.90 -0.11 -1.19
CA TYR A 129 5.61 -0.98 -2.15
C TYR A 129 4.94 -0.99 -3.53
N MET A 130 3.61 -1.08 -3.57
CA MET A 130 2.84 -1.06 -4.82
C MET A 130 3.04 0.26 -5.57
N LEU A 131 2.96 1.39 -4.88
CA LEU A 131 3.17 2.72 -5.48
C LEU A 131 4.61 2.93 -5.96
N ALA A 132 5.60 2.46 -5.20
CA ALA A 132 7.00 2.51 -5.60
C ALA A 132 7.26 1.68 -6.86
N LEU A 133 6.68 0.48 -6.98
CA LEU A 133 6.76 -0.33 -8.19
C LEU A 133 6.10 0.37 -9.38
N ALA A 134 4.91 0.96 -9.19
CA ALA A 134 4.22 1.68 -10.25
C ALA A 134 5.04 2.89 -10.77
N LEU A 135 5.68 3.63 -9.87
CA LEU A 135 6.56 4.73 -10.24
C LEU A 135 7.81 4.22 -10.97
N TYR A 136 8.43 3.15 -10.48
CA TYR A 136 9.57 2.52 -11.12
C TYR A 136 9.25 2.09 -12.55
N GLU A 137 8.13 1.40 -12.77
CA GLU A 137 7.67 0.97 -14.10
C GLU A 137 7.37 2.17 -15.00
N HIS A 138 6.67 3.19 -14.46
CA HIS A 138 6.36 4.41 -15.20
C HIS A 138 7.61 5.10 -15.74
N LEU A 139 8.63 5.27 -14.91
CA LEU A 139 9.89 5.92 -15.29
C LEU A 139 10.77 5.05 -16.22
N ASN A 140 10.56 3.73 -16.23
CA ASN A 140 11.21 2.81 -17.16
C ASN A 140 10.46 2.64 -18.49
N GLY A 141 9.45 3.46 -18.77
CA GLY A 141 8.74 3.51 -20.05
C GLY A 141 7.44 2.73 -20.12
N ASP A 142 7.08 1.98 -19.07
CA ASP A 142 5.79 1.33 -18.92
C ASP A 142 4.79 2.32 -18.27
N THR A 143 4.42 3.33 -19.07
CA THR A 143 3.75 4.54 -18.59
C THR A 143 2.44 4.26 -17.89
N VAL A 144 2.21 4.95 -16.76
CA VAL A 144 0.96 4.96 -16.01
C VAL A 144 0.30 6.33 -16.20
N ASP A 145 -0.94 6.35 -16.68
CA ASP A 145 -1.72 7.58 -16.85
C ASP A 145 -2.54 7.92 -15.60
N GLU A 146 -3.14 6.89 -14.98
CA GLU A 146 -4.01 7.07 -13.82
C GLU A 146 -3.67 6.06 -12.71
N MET A 147 -3.61 6.54 -11.47
CA MET A 147 -3.49 5.74 -10.26
C MET A 147 -4.72 5.93 -9.38
N HIS A 148 -5.55 4.89 -9.29
CA HIS A 148 -6.75 4.87 -8.46
C HIS A 148 -6.47 4.21 -7.10
N MET A 149 -7.09 4.74 -6.05
CA MET A 149 -6.96 4.24 -4.67
C MET A 149 -8.34 3.81 -4.15
N ALA A 150 -8.53 2.51 -3.91
CA ALA A 150 -9.78 1.93 -3.40
C ALA A 150 -9.50 1.10 -2.13
N GLY A 151 -10.37 1.17 -1.13
CA GLY A 151 -10.20 0.38 0.10
C GLY A 151 -8.95 0.75 0.93
N ILE A 152 -8.36 1.92 0.69
CA ILE A 152 -7.19 2.45 1.40
C ILE A 152 -7.59 3.78 2.03
N GLU A 153 -7.93 3.75 3.31
CA GLU A 153 -8.45 4.93 4.03
C GLU A 153 -7.40 5.59 4.91
N MET A 154 -6.57 4.81 5.57
CA MET A 154 -5.50 5.25 6.46
C MET A 154 -5.95 6.31 7.48
N ALA A 155 -7.04 6.00 8.19
CA ALA A 155 -7.59 6.86 9.23
C ALA A 155 -6.57 7.10 10.35
N VAL A 156 -6.50 8.32 10.84
CA VAL A 156 -5.55 8.75 11.89
C VAL A 156 -5.91 8.11 13.23
N GLY A 157 -4.89 7.82 14.06
CA GLY A 157 -5.08 7.28 15.42
C GLY A 157 -4.78 5.79 15.59
N THR A 158 -4.26 5.15 14.54
CA THR A 158 -3.85 3.74 14.53
C THR A 158 -2.42 3.60 13.97
N GLU A 159 -1.97 2.38 13.66
CA GLU A 159 -0.73 2.13 12.89
C GLU A 159 -0.66 2.95 11.59
N TYR A 160 -1.81 3.36 11.06
CA TYR A 160 -1.92 4.18 9.86
C TYR A 160 -1.34 5.59 10.00
N SER A 161 -1.12 6.07 11.22
CA SER A 161 -0.43 7.35 11.47
C SER A 161 0.99 7.35 10.90
N LEU A 162 1.66 6.20 10.86
CA LEU A 162 2.98 6.02 10.23
C LEU A 162 2.90 5.67 8.75
N GLN A 163 1.82 5.00 8.34
CA GLN A 163 1.67 4.51 6.98
C GLN A 163 1.11 5.59 6.03
N LYS A 164 0.19 6.43 6.50
CA LYS A 164 -0.43 7.48 5.70
C LYS A 164 0.58 8.46 5.09
N PRO A 165 1.50 9.08 5.85
CA PRO A 165 2.51 9.98 5.27
C PRO A 165 3.36 9.32 4.20
N CYS A 166 3.69 8.04 4.39
CA CYS A 166 4.46 7.27 3.44
C CYS A 166 3.70 7.04 2.12
N VAL A 167 2.43 6.65 2.20
CA VAL A 167 1.59 6.45 1.00
C VAL A 167 1.37 7.78 0.28
N GLU A 168 1.10 8.87 1.01
CA GLU A 168 0.92 10.21 0.44
C GLU A 168 2.20 10.74 -0.21
N TYR A 169 3.38 10.44 0.35
CA TYR A 169 4.67 10.73 -0.26
C TYR A 169 4.81 10.06 -1.64
N TRP A 170 4.51 8.76 -1.75
CA TRP A 170 4.61 8.04 -3.02
C TRP A 170 3.56 8.50 -4.05
N LEU A 171 2.35 8.83 -3.60
CA LEU A 171 1.32 9.44 -4.45
C LEU A 171 1.77 10.81 -4.97
N GLY A 172 2.42 11.61 -4.13
CA GLY A 172 3.02 12.89 -4.53
C GLY A 172 4.12 12.73 -5.58
N ARG A 173 4.98 11.72 -5.44
CA ARG A 173 6.01 11.39 -6.45
C ARG A 173 5.40 10.97 -7.78
N LEU A 174 4.38 10.10 -7.77
CA LEU A 174 3.64 9.72 -8.99
C LEU A 174 2.96 10.94 -9.64
N ALA A 175 2.28 11.77 -8.87
CA ALA A 175 1.68 13.00 -9.38
C ALA A 175 2.72 13.95 -9.99
N GLY A 176 3.87 14.08 -9.35
CA GLY A 176 5.00 14.90 -9.84
C GLY A 176 5.63 14.35 -11.13
N SER A 177 5.48 13.05 -11.42
CA SER A 177 5.90 12.44 -12.68
C SER A 177 4.82 12.47 -13.80
N GLY A 178 3.65 13.09 -13.52
CA GLY A 178 2.58 13.27 -14.51
C GLY A 178 1.42 12.27 -14.39
N VAL A 179 1.44 11.38 -13.39
CA VAL A 179 0.35 10.42 -13.16
C VAL A 179 -0.85 11.12 -12.50
N THR A 180 -2.04 10.94 -13.02
CA THR A 180 -3.28 11.43 -12.40
C THR A 180 -3.66 10.56 -11.21
N ILE A 181 -3.76 11.15 -10.01
CA ILE A 181 -4.18 10.44 -8.80
C ILE A 181 -5.69 10.56 -8.61
N VAL A 182 -6.37 9.42 -8.55
CA VAL A 182 -7.82 9.32 -8.36
C VAL A 182 -8.13 8.56 -7.07
N ARG A 183 -8.88 9.17 -6.19
CA ARG A 183 -9.24 8.59 -4.88
C ARG A 183 -10.69 8.13 -4.86
N ALA A 184 -10.97 7.01 -4.19
CA ALA A 184 -12.33 6.65 -3.88
C ALA A 184 -13.05 7.77 -3.11
N PRO A 185 -14.34 7.99 -3.35
CA PRO A 185 -15.12 8.92 -2.54
C PRO A 185 -15.03 8.55 -1.04
N MET A 186 -15.06 9.56 -0.17
CA MET A 186 -15.04 9.40 1.31
C MET A 186 -13.76 8.81 1.92
N THR A 187 -12.68 8.62 1.16
CA THR A 187 -11.38 8.26 1.75
C THR A 187 -10.78 9.42 2.53
N GLU A 188 -10.02 9.10 3.59
CA GLU A 188 -9.23 10.08 4.36
C GLU A 188 -7.85 10.34 3.74
N LEU A 189 -7.48 9.60 2.70
CA LEU A 189 -6.20 9.74 2.02
C LEU A 189 -6.16 11.06 1.24
N LEU A 190 -5.07 11.83 1.36
CA LEU A 190 -4.88 13.17 0.77
C LEU A 190 -6.03 14.15 1.13
N ARG A 191 -6.65 13.96 2.28
CA ARG A 191 -7.71 14.83 2.78
C ARG A 191 -7.22 15.55 4.02
N ALA A 192 -7.08 16.84 3.90
CA ALA A 192 -6.75 17.72 5.02
C ALA A 192 -7.46 19.07 4.84
N PRO A 193 -7.90 19.73 5.93
CA PRO A 193 -8.38 21.09 5.87
C PRO A 193 -7.25 22.03 5.43
N LEU A 194 -7.59 23.09 4.74
CA LEU A 194 -6.61 24.10 4.34
C LEU A 194 -6.21 24.93 5.56
N TYR A 195 -4.92 24.92 5.85
CA TYR A 195 -4.37 25.71 6.96
C TYR A 195 -4.72 27.19 6.79
N ALA A 196 -5.22 27.81 7.87
CA ALA A 196 -5.65 29.21 7.95
C ALA A 196 -6.83 29.61 7.02
N ILE A 197 -7.46 28.69 6.31
CA ILE A 197 -8.63 28.93 5.44
C ILE A 197 -9.86 28.22 6.00
N ASP A 198 -9.76 26.95 6.31
CA ASP A 198 -10.85 26.19 6.92
C ASP A 198 -10.87 26.46 8.43
N HIS A 199 -11.94 27.09 8.90
CA HIS A 199 -12.07 27.52 10.30
C HIS A 199 -12.29 26.37 11.30
N GLU A 200 -12.69 25.21 10.84
CA GLU A 200 -12.81 24.00 11.66
C GLU A 200 -11.65 23.06 11.36
N MET A 201 -10.59 23.15 12.15
CA MET A 201 -9.49 22.19 12.17
C MET A 201 -9.93 20.96 12.99
N PRO A 202 -10.39 19.88 12.37
CA PRO A 202 -10.94 18.73 13.11
C PRO A 202 -9.88 17.94 13.91
N PHE A 203 -8.61 18.34 13.78
CA PHE A 203 -7.47 17.69 14.42
C PHE A 203 -6.78 18.53 15.51
N VAL A 204 -7.29 19.74 15.79
CA VAL A 204 -6.81 20.46 16.96
C VAL A 204 -7.52 19.82 18.15
N ASP A 205 -6.79 19.05 18.94
CA ASP A 205 -7.26 18.63 20.25
C ASP A 205 -7.62 19.91 21.03
N LYS A 206 -8.91 20.10 21.31
CA LYS A 206 -9.41 21.25 22.08
C LYS A 206 -8.82 21.32 23.50
N ASN A 207 -8.15 20.23 23.92
CA ASN A 207 -7.42 20.14 25.17
C ASN A 207 -5.91 20.38 25.02
N PHE A 208 -5.43 20.71 23.78
CA PHE A 208 -4.04 21.08 23.59
C PHE A 208 -3.81 22.46 24.19
N THR A 209 -3.25 22.50 25.38
CA THR A 209 -2.80 23.73 26.05
C THR A 209 -1.30 23.87 25.87
N ALA A 210 -0.79 25.10 25.89
CA ALA A 210 0.65 25.37 25.81
C ALA A 210 1.47 24.65 26.91
N GLU A 211 0.80 24.22 27.98
CA GLU A 211 1.40 23.46 29.08
C GLU A 211 1.68 21.99 28.72
N ASN A 212 1.01 21.44 27.69
CA ASN A 212 1.21 20.08 27.20
C ASN A 212 2.21 20.00 26.03
N ALA A 213 2.81 21.12 25.65
CA ALA A 213 3.73 21.24 24.51
C ALA A 213 5.22 21.29 24.91
N MET A 214 5.54 21.11 26.21
CA MET A 214 6.93 21.06 26.70
C MET A 214 7.35 19.66 27.12
#